data_cdb4853f65afdabb8a208a7e10c1a701
#
_entry.id   cdb4853f65afdabb8a208a7e10c1a701
#
_cell.length_a   1.000
_cell.length_b   1.000
_cell.length_c   1.000
_cell.angle_alpha   90.00
_cell.angle_beta   90.00
_cell.angle_gamma   90.00
#
_symmetry.space_group_name_H-M   'P 1'
#
loop_
_entity.id
_entity.type
_entity.pdbx_description
1 polymer ?
#
loop_
_entity_poly.entity_id
_entity_poly.type
_entity_poly.pdbx_seq_one_letter_code
_entity_poly.pdbx_strand_id
1 'polypeptide(L)'
;VYVSCWTKDADENLALWNMYTNNRGVRIAFDENPFVCYQKAPNFYSFCDNLVTIGEDYIMYALNNESKLHEIIYVDNPKEKIKGLIKEENGFVDMNIKDLGLYKDNHWQFQKECRFRIMLYPKNEDLIRRGMTNSGNQAFDQSWGLLLSLMPALVNGSAVKENELYIKLNEDVLNHIEVMLGPQTTDADKYIVEKLLAEFPQHTLTESYFRGKIRSKF
;
A
#
# COMPACT_ATOMS: atom_id res chain seq x y z
N VAL A 1 9.33 -2.10 -3.37
CA VAL A 1 8.13 -2.03 -2.50
C VAL A 1 7.12 -1.11 -3.14
N TYR A 2 5.88 -1.57 -3.27
CA TYR A 2 4.72 -0.78 -3.67
C TYR A 2 3.92 -0.40 -2.43
N VAL A 3 3.31 0.77 -2.47
CA VAL A 3 2.50 1.28 -1.37
C VAL A 3 1.20 1.87 -1.89
N SER A 4 0.12 1.64 -1.14
CA SER A 4 -1.14 2.37 -1.28
C SER A 4 -1.33 3.22 -0.03
N CYS A 5 -1.36 4.54 -0.21
CA CYS A 5 -1.33 5.51 0.88
C CYS A 5 -2.75 5.95 1.25
N TRP A 6 -3.05 5.91 2.53
CA TRP A 6 -4.34 6.22 3.14
C TRP A 6 -4.15 7.10 4.37
N THR A 7 -5.23 7.58 4.95
CA THR A 7 -5.23 8.19 6.28
C THR A 7 -6.28 7.51 7.15
N LYS A 8 -5.99 7.36 8.44
CA LYS A 8 -6.98 6.91 9.44
C LYS A 8 -7.78 8.08 10.05
N ASP A 9 -7.49 9.31 9.61
CA ASP A 9 -8.16 10.48 10.14
C ASP A 9 -9.59 10.57 9.59
N ALA A 10 -10.57 10.42 10.45
CA ALA A 10 -11.98 10.60 10.10
C ALA A 10 -12.32 12.08 9.84
N ASP A 11 -11.59 12.97 10.50
CA ASP A 11 -11.79 14.42 10.36
C ASP A 11 -11.30 14.93 9.00
N GLU A 12 -11.97 15.94 8.49
CA GLU A 12 -11.54 16.60 7.27
C GLU A 12 -10.29 17.45 7.51
N ASN A 13 -9.34 17.36 6.60
CA ASN A 13 -8.13 18.16 6.61
C ASN A 13 -8.04 19.02 5.35
N LEU A 14 -8.16 20.33 5.51
CA LEU A 14 -8.13 21.28 4.40
C LEU A 14 -6.81 21.27 3.63
N ALA A 15 -5.68 21.00 4.32
CA ALA A 15 -4.39 20.88 3.65
C ALA A 15 -4.37 19.66 2.69
N LEU A 16 -4.97 18.53 3.08
CA LEU A 16 -5.10 17.37 2.21
C LEU A 16 -6.02 17.66 1.01
N TRP A 17 -7.16 18.32 1.23
CA TRP A 17 -8.03 18.74 0.15
C TRP A 17 -7.29 19.59 -0.90
N ASN A 18 -6.53 20.58 -0.41
CA ASN A 18 -5.77 21.46 -1.29
C ASN A 18 -4.66 20.72 -2.05
N MET A 19 -3.90 19.88 -1.34
CA MET A 19 -2.72 19.19 -1.92
C MET A 19 -3.10 18.16 -2.98
N TYR A 20 -4.11 17.34 -2.70
CA TYR A 20 -4.42 16.18 -3.55
C TYR A 20 -5.46 16.48 -4.61
N THR A 21 -6.36 17.43 -4.38
CA THR A 21 -7.51 17.64 -5.26
C THR A 21 -7.70 19.10 -5.66
N ASN A 22 -6.84 19.99 -5.19
CA ASN A 22 -7.04 21.44 -5.33
C ASN A 22 -8.44 21.88 -4.85
N ASN A 23 -8.92 21.25 -3.78
CA ASN A 23 -10.23 21.43 -3.14
C ASN A 23 -11.44 20.97 -3.98
N ARG A 24 -11.27 20.30 -5.13
CA ARG A 24 -12.38 19.95 -6.05
C ARG A 24 -12.62 18.43 -6.20
N GLY A 25 -11.79 17.57 -5.73
CA GLY A 25 -11.96 16.13 -5.90
C GLY A 25 -12.95 15.49 -4.92
N VAL A 26 -12.74 14.22 -4.67
CA VAL A 26 -13.49 13.45 -3.68
C VAL A 26 -12.56 12.82 -2.65
N ARG A 27 -13.04 12.60 -1.44
CA ARG A 27 -12.47 11.71 -0.46
C ARG A 27 -13.23 10.39 -0.51
N ILE A 28 -12.51 9.28 -0.61
CA ILE A 28 -13.07 7.93 -0.54
C ILE A 28 -12.70 7.36 0.82
N ALA A 29 -13.66 6.73 1.50
CA ALA A 29 -13.43 6.04 2.75
C ALA A 29 -14.05 4.63 2.73
N PHE A 30 -13.45 3.74 3.51
CA PHE A 30 -13.91 2.38 3.75
C PHE A 30 -13.72 2.04 5.23
N ASP A 31 -14.68 1.34 5.81
CA ASP A 31 -14.57 0.84 7.18
C ASP A 31 -13.63 -0.37 7.29
N GLU A 32 -13.47 -1.09 6.18
CA GLU A 32 -12.66 -2.31 6.10
C GLU A 32 -11.57 -2.19 5.03
N ASN A 33 -10.70 -3.19 4.97
CA ASN A 33 -9.69 -3.30 3.91
C ASN A 33 -10.38 -3.45 2.54
N PRO A 34 -10.18 -2.50 1.60
CA PRO A 34 -10.87 -2.52 0.31
C PRO A 34 -10.33 -3.58 -0.67
N PHE A 35 -9.24 -4.26 -0.33
CA PHE A 35 -8.60 -5.23 -1.22
C PHE A 35 -9.04 -6.66 -0.92
N VAL A 36 -9.04 -7.51 -1.95
CA VAL A 36 -9.21 -8.95 -1.76
C VAL A 36 -8.04 -9.50 -0.97
N CYS A 37 -8.36 -10.22 0.10
CA CYS A 37 -7.39 -10.82 1.02
C CYS A 37 -7.62 -12.31 1.16
N TYR A 38 -6.53 -13.05 1.28
CA TYR A 38 -6.52 -14.51 1.41
C TYR A 38 -5.99 -14.90 2.78
N GLN A 39 -6.76 -15.70 3.51
CA GLN A 39 -6.32 -16.21 4.82
C GLN A 39 -5.24 -17.30 4.63
N LYS A 40 -4.08 -17.11 5.24
CA LYS A 40 -2.93 -18.02 5.17
C LYS A 40 -2.68 -18.78 6.47
N ALA A 41 -3.06 -18.18 7.58
CA ALA A 41 -3.03 -18.76 8.92
C ALA A 41 -4.07 -18.05 9.81
N PRO A 42 -4.35 -18.53 11.03
CA PRO A 42 -5.15 -17.78 11.98
C PRO A 42 -4.59 -16.35 12.16
N ASN A 43 -5.43 -15.34 11.92
CA ASN A 43 -5.08 -13.92 12.00
C ASN A 43 -3.98 -13.44 11.03
N PHE A 44 -3.65 -14.24 10.01
CA PHE A 44 -2.72 -13.83 8.96
C PHE A 44 -3.40 -13.86 7.60
N TYR A 45 -3.49 -12.67 6.98
CA TYR A 45 -4.09 -12.47 5.66
C TYR A 45 -3.06 -11.85 4.72
N SER A 46 -3.12 -12.22 3.46
CA SER A 46 -2.22 -11.75 2.40
C SER A 46 -3.00 -11.24 1.20
N PHE A 47 -2.39 -10.35 0.40
CA PHE A 47 -2.92 -9.87 -0.88
C PHE A 47 -2.86 -10.91 -2.00
N CYS A 48 -2.15 -12.01 -1.82
CA CYS A 48 -2.08 -13.10 -2.79
C CYS A 48 -2.29 -14.46 -2.14
N ASP A 49 -2.97 -15.34 -2.86
CA ASP A 49 -3.20 -16.71 -2.38
C ASP A 49 -1.94 -17.57 -2.48
N ASN A 50 -1.22 -17.46 -3.59
CA ASN A 50 -0.01 -18.21 -3.88
C ASN A 50 1.07 -17.28 -4.43
N LEU A 51 2.16 -17.87 -4.92
CA LEU A 51 3.17 -17.13 -5.66
C LEU A 51 2.55 -16.62 -6.98
N VAL A 52 2.65 -15.31 -7.19
CA VAL A 52 2.17 -14.63 -8.39
C VAL A 52 3.36 -14.01 -9.12
N THR A 53 3.51 -14.30 -10.41
CA THR A 53 4.54 -13.67 -11.25
C THR A 53 4.06 -12.28 -11.66
N ILE A 54 4.94 -11.28 -11.50
CA ILE A 54 4.71 -9.89 -11.89
C ILE A 54 5.74 -9.53 -12.96
N GLY A 55 5.27 -9.23 -14.16
CA GLY A 55 6.15 -9.08 -15.32
C GLY A 55 6.96 -10.36 -15.59
N GLU A 56 8.17 -10.20 -16.11
CA GLU A 56 9.08 -11.31 -16.41
C GLU A 56 10.02 -11.64 -15.25
N ASP A 57 10.37 -10.61 -14.45
CA ASP A 57 11.53 -10.63 -13.56
C ASP A 57 11.17 -10.71 -12.07
N TYR A 58 9.88 -10.60 -11.69
CA TYR A 58 9.49 -10.47 -10.29
C TYR A 58 8.38 -11.43 -9.89
N ILE A 59 8.31 -11.68 -8.57
CA ILE A 59 7.25 -12.43 -7.94
C ILE A 59 6.71 -11.72 -6.72
N MET A 60 5.43 -11.90 -6.45
CA MET A 60 4.74 -11.58 -5.20
C MET A 60 4.41 -12.88 -4.48
N TYR A 61 4.69 -12.96 -3.18
CA TYR A 61 4.46 -14.14 -2.38
C TYR A 61 3.77 -13.83 -1.06
N ALA A 62 2.92 -14.74 -0.58
CA ALA A 62 2.01 -14.50 0.54
C ALA A 62 2.69 -14.14 1.87
N LEU A 63 3.81 -14.78 2.22
CA LEU A 63 4.43 -14.63 3.55
C LEU A 63 4.86 -13.21 3.91
N ASN A 64 5.23 -12.40 2.92
CA ASN A 64 5.74 -11.05 3.13
C ASN A 64 4.79 -9.95 2.67
N ASN A 65 3.57 -10.32 2.28
CA ASN A 65 2.57 -9.40 1.79
C ASN A 65 1.31 -9.45 2.68
N GLU A 66 1.54 -9.18 3.97
CA GLU A 66 0.47 -9.04 4.94
C GLU A 66 -0.50 -7.93 4.50
N SER A 67 -1.79 -8.26 4.44
CA SER A 67 -2.84 -7.33 4.04
C SER A 67 -3.24 -6.38 5.17
N LYS A 68 -2.25 -5.89 5.90
CA LYS A 68 -2.39 -5.02 7.05
C LYS A 68 -2.16 -3.57 6.67
N LEU A 69 -2.95 -2.69 7.26
CA LEU A 69 -2.73 -1.26 7.20
C LEU A 69 -1.66 -0.87 8.22
N HIS A 70 -0.49 -0.42 7.75
CA HIS A 70 0.64 -0.01 8.56
C HIS A 70 0.63 1.49 8.81
N GLU A 71 0.86 1.90 10.04
CA GLU A 71 1.09 3.31 10.37
C GLU A 71 2.47 3.77 9.92
N ILE A 72 2.56 5.02 9.49
CA ILE A 72 3.83 5.63 9.11
C ILE A 72 4.65 5.97 10.35
N ILE A 73 5.94 5.72 10.25
CA ILE A 73 6.96 6.10 11.23
C ILE A 73 7.55 7.44 10.78
N TYR A 74 7.10 8.51 11.43
CA TYR A 74 7.60 9.85 11.14
C TYR A 74 8.94 10.08 11.83
N VAL A 75 9.92 10.58 11.09
CA VAL A 75 11.30 10.78 11.55
C VAL A 75 11.92 12.02 10.90
N ASP A 76 12.94 12.61 11.50
CA ASP A 76 13.61 13.80 10.98
C ASP A 76 14.42 13.50 9.70
N ASN A 77 14.99 12.31 9.60
CA ASN A 77 15.79 11.90 8.45
C ASN A 77 15.43 10.49 7.96
N PRO A 78 14.39 10.35 7.10
CA PRO A 78 13.99 9.06 6.56
C PRO A 78 15.10 8.34 5.78
N LYS A 79 15.98 9.09 5.08
CA LYS A 79 17.06 8.50 4.30
C LYS A 79 18.07 7.75 5.16
N GLU A 80 18.43 8.29 6.33
CA GLU A 80 19.32 7.61 7.27
C GLU A 80 18.67 6.38 7.87
N LYS A 81 17.39 6.45 8.22
CA LYS A 81 16.63 5.29 8.72
C LYS A 81 16.57 4.17 7.69
N ILE A 82 16.29 4.50 6.42
CA ILE A 82 16.25 3.52 5.32
C ILE A 82 17.62 2.88 5.11
N LYS A 83 18.72 3.66 5.12
CA LYS A 83 20.08 3.11 5.04
C LYS A 83 20.40 2.17 6.21
N GLY A 84 19.89 2.46 7.41
CA GLY A 84 20.05 1.62 8.59
C GLY A 84 19.25 0.33 8.60
N LEU A 85 18.35 0.11 7.61
CA LEU A 85 17.59 -1.14 7.47
C LEU A 85 18.46 -2.31 6.98
N ILE A 86 19.57 -2.01 6.34
CA ILE A 86 20.55 -3.00 5.89
C ILE A 86 21.88 -2.65 6.53
N LYS A 87 22.41 -3.56 7.32
CA LYS A 87 23.70 -3.40 8.00
C LYS A 87 24.59 -4.58 7.68
N GLU A 88 25.83 -4.29 7.35
CA GLU A 88 26.87 -5.29 7.23
C GLU A 88 27.79 -5.15 8.45
N GLU A 89 27.89 -6.18 9.25
CA GLU A 89 28.76 -6.23 10.42
C GLU A 89 29.39 -7.63 10.53
N ASN A 90 30.74 -7.67 10.62
CA ASN A 90 31.51 -8.92 10.77
C ASN A 90 31.22 -9.97 9.68
N GLY A 91 30.95 -9.54 8.43
CA GLY A 91 30.64 -10.43 7.31
C GLY A 91 29.21 -11.00 7.32
N PHE A 92 28.37 -10.52 8.22
CA PHE A 92 26.94 -10.82 8.24
C PHE A 92 26.14 -9.62 7.77
N VAL A 93 25.08 -9.88 7.00
CA VAL A 93 24.12 -8.85 6.58
C VAL A 93 22.85 -8.99 7.40
N ASP A 94 22.57 -7.97 8.21
CA ASP A 94 21.30 -7.84 8.92
C ASP A 94 20.35 -6.96 8.11
N MET A 95 19.12 -7.44 7.90
CA MET A 95 18.10 -6.72 7.14
C MET A 95 16.80 -6.62 7.92
N ASN A 96 16.40 -5.41 8.26
CA ASN A 96 15.05 -5.13 8.77
C ASN A 96 14.11 -4.71 7.65
N ILE A 97 13.54 -5.67 6.93
CA ILE A 97 12.58 -5.40 5.86
C ILE A 97 11.19 -5.00 6.37
N LYS A 98 10.91 -5.17 7.68
CA LYS A 98 9.59 -4.89 8.25
C LYS A 98 9.20 -3.42 8.15
N ASP A 99 10.16 -2.51 8.22
CA ASP A 99 9.91 -1.07 8.21
C ASP A 99 10.14 -0.44 6.83
N LEU A 100 10.54 -1.24 5.84
CA LEU A 100 10.76 -0.76 4.48
C LEU A 100 9.48 -0.18 3.88
N GLY A 101 9.54 1.07 3.43
CA GLY A 101 8.40 1.81 2.89
C GLY A 101 7.50 2.48 3.94
N LEU A 102 7.88 2.45 5.24
CA LEU A 102 7.09 3.05 6.31
C LEU A 102 7.67 4.34 6.88
N TYR A 103 8.89 4.72 6.53
CA TYR A 103 9.47 5.98 7.02
C TYR A 103 9.01 7.17 6.18
N LYS A 104 8.70 8.28 6.87
CA LYS A 104 8.37 9.58 6.29
C LYS A 104 8.93 10.71 7.13
N ASP A 105 9.21 11.85 6.51
CA ASP A 105 9.70 13.04 7.19
C ASP A 105 8.63 13.63 8.12
N ASN A 106 9.04 14.09 9.31
CA ASN A 106 8.18 14.67 10.35
C ASN A 106 7.32 15.85 9.86
N HIS A 107 7.79 16.61 8.87
CA HIS A 107 7.03 17.72 8.30
C HIS A 107 5.71 17.28 7.66
N TRP A 108 5.55 15.98 7.35
CA TRP A 108 4.33 15.39 6.78
C TRP A 108 3.41 14.75 7.82
N GLN A 109 3.70 14.88 9.11
CA GLN A 109 2.93 14.22 10.18
C GLN A 109 1.45 14.63 10.19
N PHE A 110 1.13 15.83 9.70
CA PHE A 110 -0.25 16.31 9.59
C PHE A 110 -1.14 15.45 8.66
N GLN A 111 -0.53 14.61 7.82
CA GLN A 111 -1.27 13.70 6.93
C GLN A 111 -1.83 12.48 7.68
N LYS A 112 -1.30 12.14 8.87
CA LYS A 112 -1.67 10.94 9.63
C LYS A 112 -1.75 9.71 8.73
N GLU A 113 -0.73 9.56 7.87
CA GLU A 113 -0.71 8.58 6.79
C GLU A 113 -0.55 7.16 7.34
N CYS A 114 -1.22 6.24 6.68
CA CYS A 114 -1.03 4.81 6.82
C CYS A 114 -0.93 4.15 5.44
N ARG A 115 -0.35 2.96 5.36
CA ARG A 115 -0.05 2.29 4.08
C ARG A 115 -0.43 0.82 4.09
N PHE A 116 -1.07 0.39 3.02
CA PHE A 116 -0.90 -0.99 2.57
C PHE A 116 0.39 -1.10 1.79
N ARG A 117 1.08 -2.22 1.94
CA ARG A 117 2.42 -2.40 1.41
C ARG A 117 2.57 -3.76 0.78
N ILE A 118 3.15 -3.79 -0.42
CA ILE A 118 3.45 -5.02 -1.15
C ILE A 118 4.93 -5.06 -1.49
N MET A 119 5.55 -6.20 -1.24
CA MET A 119 6.94 -6.46 -1.60
C MET A 119 6.99 -7.39 -2.80
N LEU A 120 7.75 -7.01 -3.81
CA LEU A 120 8.13 -7.91 -4.89
C LEU A 120 9.55 -8.42 -4.66
N TYR A 121 9.78 -9.65 -5.10
CA TYR A 121 11.07 -10.32 -5.04
C TYR A 121 11.54 -10.61 -6.45
N PRO A 122 12.85 -10.55 -6.75
CA PRO A 122 13.38 -10.98 -8.00
C PRO A 122 13.01 -12.45 -8.26
N LYS A 123 12.58 -12.76 -9.47
CA LYS A 123 12.29 -14.12 -9.89
C LYS A 123 13.61 -14.86 -10.08
N ASN A 124 13.87 -15.86 -9.25
CA ASN A 124 14.97 -16.78 -9.40
C ASN A 124 14.45 -18.21 -9.30
N GLU A 125 14.18 -18.81 -10.48
CA GLU A 125 13.55 -20.12 -10.56
C GLU A 125 14.38 -21.24 -9.91
N ASP A 126 15.71 -21.15 -10.01
CA ASP A 126 16.60 -22.15 -9.40
C ASP A 126 16.61 -22.08 -7.88
N LEU A 127 16.63 -20.88 -7.31
CA LEU A 127 16.58 -20.70 -5.86
C LEU A 127 15.20 -21.06 -5.30
N ILE A 128 14.13 -20.66 -6.01
CA ILE A 128 12.77 -21.03 -5.64
C ILE A 128 12.60 -22.55 -5.66
N ARG A 129 13.07 -23.22 -6.72
CA ARG A 129 13.02 -24.68 -6.87
C ARG A 129 13.84 -25.39 -5.78
N ARG A 130 15.04 -24.93 -5.48
CA ARG A 130 15.89 -25.49 -4.41
C ARG A 130 15.26 -25.34 -3.03
N GLY A 131 14.62 -24.19 -2.77
CA GLY A 131 13.85 -23.99 -1.55
C GLY A 131 12.64 -24.92 -1.43
N MET A 132 12.05 -25.36 -2.54
CA MET A 132 10.89 -26.25 -2.55
C MET A 132 11.24 -27.74 -2.37
N THR A 133 12.49 -28.15 -2.63
CA THR A 133 12.84 -29.58 -2.73
C THR A 133 13.53 -30.17 -1.51
N ASN A 134 14.02 -29.37 -0.57
CA ASN A 134 15.01 -29.84 0.41
C ASN A 134 14.49 -30.12 1.83
N SER A 135 13.24 -29.87 2.18
CA SER A 135 12.73 -30.22 3.49
C SER A 135 11.23 -30.52 3.53
N GLY A 136 10.77 -31.17 4.57
CA GLY A 136 9.35 -31.46 4.80
C GLY A 136 8.50 -30.23 5.17
N ASN A 137 9.08 -29.03 5.14
CA ASN A 137 8.40 -27.78 5.48
C ASN A 137 8.46 -26.78 4.31
N GLN A 138 7.59 -27.00 3.32
CA GLN A 138 7.56 -26.22 2.06
C GLN A 138 7.48 -24.70 2.28
N ALA A 139 6.77 -24.23 3.28
CA ALA A 139 6.61 -22.78 3.52
C ALA A 139 7.92 -22.12 3.99
N PHE A 140 8.69 -22.81 4.82
CA PHE A 140 9.99 -22.32 5.29
C PHE A 140 11.01 -22.26 4.15
N ASP A 141 11.04 -23.27 3.31
CA ASP A 141 11.97 -23.38 2.19
C ASP A 141 11.70 -22.34 1.10
N GLN A 142 10.42 -22.09 0.80
CA GLN A 142 10.02 -21.03 -0.11
C GLN A 142 10.48 -19.66 0.41
N SER A 143 10.33 -19.40 1.70
CA SER A 143 10.77 -18.15 2.33
C SER A 143 12.28 -17.95 2.23
N TRP A 144 13.07 -18.99 2.47
CA TRP A 144 14.53 -18.96 2.29
C TRP A 144 14.93 -18.72 0.84
N GLY A 145 14.30 -19.39 -0.11
CA GLY A 145 14.54 -19.19 -1.55
C GLY A 145 14.29 -17.71 -1.94
N LEU A 146 13.23 -17.10 -1.42
CA LEU A 146 12.92 -15.69 -1.66
C LEU A 146 13.94 -14.74 -1.02
N LEU A 147 14.35 -14.99 0.21
CA LEU A 147 15.38 -14.18 0.88
C LEU A 147 16.72 -14.26 0.16
N LEU A 148 17.12 -15.45 -0.27
CA LEU A 148 18.35 -15.64 -1.05
C LEU A 148 18.30 -14.97 -2.42
N SER A 149 17.13 -14.89 -3.05
CA SER A 149 16.95 -14.16 -4.32
C SER A 149 17.01 -12.64 -4.15
N LEU A 150 16.65 -12.14 -2.97
CA LEU A 150 16.66 -10.71 -2.67
C LEU A 150 18.08 -10.14 -2.56
N MET A 151 19.03 -10.93 -2.03
CA MET A 151 20.41 -10.47 -1.79
C MET A 151 21.14 -9.98 -3.05
N PRO A 152 21.17 -10.72 -4.18
CA PRO A 152 21.78 -10.21 -5.40
C PRO A 152 21.14 -8.94 -5.93
N ALA A 153 19.81 -8.82 -5.82
CA ALA A 153 19.09 -7.63 -6.28
C ALA A 153 19.42 -6.38 -5.45
N LEU A 154 19.58 -6.53 -4.13
CA LEU A 154 19.98 -5.44 -3.25
C LEU A 154 21.43 -4.99 -3.54
N VAL A 155 22.34 -5.94 -3.70
CA VAL A 155 23.76 -5.66 -3.98
C VAL A 155 23.94 -5.01 -5.37
N ASN A 156 23.24 -5.51 -6.37
CA ASN A 156 23.34 -5.02 -7.76
C ASN A 156 22.48 -3.78 -8.03
N GLY A 157 21.67 -3.34 -7.09
CA GLY A 157 20.79 -2.18 -7.26
C GLY A 157 19.73 -2.38 -8.33
N SER A 158 19.22 -3.61 -8.51
CA SER A 158 18.20 -3.91 -9.52
C SER A 158 16.92 -3.13 -9.25
N ALA A 159 16.53 -2.29 -10.20
CA ALA A 159 15.27 -1.55 -10.14
C ALA A 159 14.14 -2.36 -10.75
N VAL A 160 12.97 -2.30 -10.12
CA VAL A 160 11.73 -2.84 -10.69
C VAL A 160 11.31 -1.94 -11.86
N LYS A 161 10.98 -2.54 -12.99
CA LYS A 161 10.59 -1.81 -14.22
C LYS A 161 9.14 -1.33 -14.15
N GLU A 162 8.29 -2.11 -13.50
CA GLU A 162 6.89 -1.79 -13.32
C GLU A 162 6.74 -0.64 -12.30
N ASN A 163 6.12 0.44 -12.70
CA ASN A 163 5.85 1.59 -11.83
C ASN A 163 4.59 1.42 -11.00
N GLU A 164 3.70 0.53 -11.40
CA GLU A 164 2.38 0.33 -10.81
C GLU A 164 2.11 -1.16 -10.59
N LEU A 165 1.36 -1.48 -9.53
CA LEU A 165 0.87 -2.80 -9.24
C LEU A 165 -0.63 -2.73 -8.95
N TYR A 166 -1.42 -3.51 -9.69
CA TYR A 166 -2.87 -3.56 -9.54
C TYR A 166 -3.27 -4.72 -8.63
N ILE A 167 -4.02 -4.40 -7.58
CA ILE A 167 -4.58 -5.39 -6.64
C ILE A 167 -6.10 -5.37 -6.78
N LYS A 168 -6.70 -6.55 -6.79
CA LYS A 168 -8.14 -6.71 -6.91
C LYS A 168 -8.85 -6.09 -5.69
N LEU A 169 -9.86 -5.27 -5.96
CA LEU A 169 -10.74 -4.73 -4.93
C LEU A 169 -11.79 -5.76 -4.53
N ASN A 170 -12.22 -5.70 -3.28
CA ASN A 170 -13.30 -6.51 -2.73
C ASN A 170 -14.64 -5.85 -3.10
N GLU A 171 -15.45 -6.52 -3.90
CA GLU A 171 -16.74 -6.00 -4.38
C GLU A 171 -17.73 -5.75 -3.25
N ASP A 172 -17.73 -6.59 -2.20
CA ASP A 172 -18.62 -6.40 -1.05
C ASP A 172 -18.27 -5.13 -0.28
N VAL A 173 -16.97 -4.83 -0.11
CA VAL A 173 -16.50 -3.59 0.53
C VAL A 173 -16.78 -2.37 -0.35
N LEU A 174 -16.63 -2.50 -1.67
CA LEU A 174 -16.98 -1.43 -2.61
C LEU A 174 -18.45 -1.03 -2.57
N ASN A 175 -19.34 -1.98 -2.33
CA ASN A 175 -20.77 -1.68 -2.20
C ASN A 175 -21.10 -0.72 -1.06
N HIS A 176 -20.23 -0.64 -0.04
CA HIS A 176 -20.38 0.24 1.13
C HIS A 176 -19.44 1.46 1.05
N ILE A 177 -18.97 1.82 -0.13
CA ILE A 177 -18.06 2.96 -0.32
C ILE A 177 -18.66 4.25 0.21
N GLU A 178 -17.90 4.96 1.01
CA GLU A 178 -18.23 6.32 1.45
C GLU A 178 -17.47 7.34 0.60
N VAL A 179 -18.18 8.27 0.01
CA VAL A 179 -17.61 9.34 -0.80
C VAL A 179 -18.02 10.69 -0.25
N MET A 180 -17.04 11.56 -0.07
CA MET A 180 -17.26 12.95 0.32
C MET A 180 -16.79 13.86 -0.80
N LEU A 181 -17.66 14.76 -1.24
CA LEU A 181 -17.36 15.78 -2.24
C LEU A 181 -16.47 16.87 -1.63
N GLY A 182 -15.44 17.28 -2.35
CA GLY A 182 -14.52 18.33 -1.91
C GLY A 182 -15.18 19.71 -1.76
N PRO A 183 -14.52 20.61 -1.05
CA PRO A 183 -15.09 21.92 -0.67
C PRO A 183 -15.55 22.80 -1.83
N GLN A 184 -14.90 22.68 -2.99
CA GLN A 184 -15.17 23.49 -4.19
C GLN A 184 -15.72 22.66 -5.36
N THR A 185 -16.26 21.48 -5.07
CA THR A 185 -16.92 20.61 -6.05
C THR A 185 -18.14 21.31 -6.64
N THR A 186 -18.25 21.31 -7.96
CA THR A 186 -19.40 21.90 -8.68
C THR A 186 -20.56 20.93 -8.75
N ASP A 187 -21.75 21.42 -9.15
CA ASP A 187 -22.92 20.56 -9.38
C ASP A 187 -22.68 19.57 -10.53
N ALA A 188 -21.90 19.95 -11.54
CA ALA A 188 -21.50 19.06 -12.62
C ALA A 188 -20.59 17.92 -12.10
N ASP A 189 -19.61 18.23 -11.25
CA ASP A 189 -18.74 17.23 -10.63
C ASP A 189 -19.59 16.27 -9.75
N LYS A 190 -20.52 16.83 -8.96
CA LYS A 190 -21.47 16.04 -8.15
C LYS A 190 -22.28 15.07 -9.00
N TYR A 191 -22.85 15.54 -10.09
CA TYR A 191 -23.63 14.70 -11.02
C TYR A 191 -22.79 13.53 -11.57
N ILE A 192 -21.52 13.79 -11.93
CA ILE A 192 -20.61 12.74 -12.40
C ILE A 192 -20.38 11.69 -11.30
N VAL A 193 -20.11 12.14 -10.08
CA VAL A 193 -19.88 11.25 -8.93
C VAL A 193 -21.11 10.41 -8.62
N GLU A 194 -22.30 11.01 -8.62
CA GLU A 194 -23.58 10.29 -8.42
C GLU A 194 -23.79 9.20 -9.50
N LYS A 195 -23.43 9.49 -10.75
CA LYS A 195 -23.52 8.49 -11.83
C LYS A 195 -22.57 7.32 -11.65
N LEU A 196 -21.33 7.59 -11.21
CA LEU A 196 -20.36 6.54 -10.92
C LEU A 196 -20.76 5.69 -9.70
N LEU A 197 -21.34 6.31 -8.69
CA LEU A 197 -21.80 5.62 -7.48
C LEU A 197 -23.08 4.81 -7.68
N ALA A 198 -23.82 5.03 -8.77
CA ALA A 198 -25.06 4.26 -9.05
C ALA A 198 -24.81 2.74 -9.19
N GLU A 199 -23.57 2.32 -9.45
CA GLU A 199 -23.18 0.90 -9.51
C GLU A 199 -23.00 0.28 -8.12
N PHE A 200 -22.91 1.09 -7.04
CA PHE A 200 -22.68 0.67 -5.66
C PHE A 200 -23.94 0.98 -4.81
N PRO A 201 -24.88 0.04 -4.67
CA PRO A 201 -26.22 0.33 -4.13
C PRO A 201 -26.25 0.76 -2.67
N GLN A 202 -25.20 0.52 -1.90
CA GLN A 202 -25.11 0.85 -0.47
C GLN A 202 -24.10 1.99 -0.19
N HIS A 203 -23.71 2.72 -1.24
CA HIS A 203 -22.78 3.85 -1.08
C HIS A 203 -23.35 4.96 -0.22
N THR A 204 -22.47 5.74 0.37
CA THR A 204 -22.80 7.01 1.05
C THR A 204 -22.14 8.16 0.31
N LEU A 205 -22.91 9.22 0.02
CA LEU A 205 -22.40 10.45 -0.58
C LEU A 205 -22.66 11.63 0.35
N THR A 206 -21.61 12.34 0.75
CA THR A 206 -21.66 13.50 1.62
C THR A 206 -20.94 14.70 1.01
N GLU A 207 -21.11 15.87 1.60
CA GLU A 207 -20.43 17.10 1.21
C GLU A 207 -19.43 17.50 2.28
N SER A 208 -18.31 18.12 1.86
CA SER A 208 -17.32 18.65 2.78
C SER A 208 -17.92 19.69 3.74
N TYR A 209 -17.53 19.61 5.01
CA TYR A 209 -17.82 20.66 5.99
C TYR A 209 -17.33 22.04 5.55
N PHE A 210 -16.26 22.08 4.75
CA PHE A 210 -15.66 23.33 4.25
C PHE A 210 -16.38 23.93 3.03
N ARG A 211 -17.43 23.28 2.51
CA ARG A 211 -18.19 23.80 1.36
C ARG A 211 -18.74 25.19 1.67
N GLY A 212 -18.47 26.15 0.80
CA GLY A 212 -18.87 27.56 0.97
C GLY A 212 -18.10 28.34 2.04
N LYS A 213 -17.13 27.70 2.74
CA LYS A 213 -16.32 28.33 3.79
C LYS A 213 -14.89 28.70 3.34
N ILE A 214 -14.48 28.20 2.18
CA ILE A 214 -13.16 28.49 1.60
C ILE A 214 -13.29 29.70 0.67
N ARG A 215 -12.46 30.72 0.89
CA ARG A 215 -12.36 31.84 -0.04
C ARG A 215 -11.72 31.35 -1.33
N SER A 216 -12.43 31.50 -2.47
CA SER A 216 -11.82 31.31 -3.78
C SER A 216 -10.68 32.34 -3.93
N LYS A 217 -9.50 31.91 -4.29
CA LYS A 217 -8.49 32.83 -4.82
C LYS A 217 -8.99 33.28 -6.19
N PHE A 218 -9.24 34.58 -6.30
CA PHE A 218 -9.53 35.23 -7.58
C PHE A 218 -8.30 35.17 -8.47
#